data_89a60114e665238030807f669fb96504
#
_entry.id   89a60114e665238030807f669fb96504
#
_cell.length_a   1.000
_cell.length_b   1.000
_cell.length_c   1.000
_cell.angle_alpha   90.00
_cell.angle_beta   90.00
_cell.angle_gamma   90.00
#
_symmetry.space_group_name_H-M   'P 1'
#
loop_
_entity.id
_entity.type
_entity.pdbx_description
1 polymer ?
#
loop_
_entity_poly.entity_id
_entity_poly.type
_entity_poly.pdbx_seq_one_letter_code
_entity_poly.pdbx_strand_id
1 'polypeptide(L)'
;MVKQQIKSLGVKYEARIDYELLQNMFYRRLSDERIKICKALEAEFDDAENSEEREIQKLIQAYRKVKLKELELDLEKQEKRLKAAEEALALKETKKFLNEKRIATNHIEKNTARIKGMKRSELIPTDSRVFPMTYAPIIVRENDENVIKLARYHCRPADKPESIDIKYNGLYNARRDNLGNAFWRDLFGHKHGFFVVQSFYENVSSLDYKVASATRPQASSSAAIPPEDKNLIVQFTPKGNHDLKIACLYDLWGTSPEDSFYSFAALTHEPTPEISQTGHDRLIIALKDENLEPWLSPEQMTKVELEAILDDPEHHIYEHVLS
;
A
#
# COMPACT_ATOMS: atom_id res chain seq x y z
N MET A 1 -1.78 -10.55 2.27
CA MET A 1 -2.16 -10.05 3.61
C MET A 1 -0.90 -9.53 4.24
N VAL A 2 -0.79 -8.24 4.42
CA VAL A 2 0.32 -7.66 5.18
C VAL A 2 -0.03 -7.87 6.65
N LYS A 3 0.54 -8.86 7.29
CA LYS A 3 0.53 -8.97 8.74
C LYS A 3 1.72 -8.15 9.22
N GLN A 4 1.66 -6.83 8.99
CA GLN A 4 2.68 -5.91 9.45
C GLN A 4 2.44 -5.68 10.94
N GLN A 5 3.10 -6.43 11.75
CA GLN A 5 3.27 -6.11 13.16
C GLN A 5 4.61 -5.39 13.28
N ILE A 6 4.59 -4.05 13.37
CA ILE A 6 5.80 -3.23 13.57
C ILE A 6 6.64 -3.79 14.71
N LYS A 7 6.01 -4.16 15.83
CA LYS A 7 6.69 -4.75 16.99
C LYS A 7 7.40 -6.06 16.62
N SER A 8 6.73 -6.95 15.90
CA SER A 8 7.34 -8.23 15.50
C SER A 8 8.44 -8.05 14.46
N LEU A 9 8.31 -7.06 13.57
CA LEU A 9 9.38 -6.68 12.63
C LEU A 9 10.58 -6.12 13.40
N GLY A 10 10.36 -5.28 14.42
CA GLY A 10 11.43 -4.77 15.28
C GLY A 10 12.25 -5.88 15.91
N VAL A 11 11.58 -6.91 16.46
CA VAL A 11 12.25 -8.05 17.06
C VAL A 11 12.95 -8.91 16.00
N LYS A 12 12.25 -9.24 14.89
CA LYS A 12 12.76 -10.16 13.87
C LYS A 12 14.00 -9.64 13.12
N TYR A 13 14.04 -8.32 12.88
CA TYR A 13 15.12 -7.68 12.10
C TYR A 13 16.02 -6.78 12.95
N GLU A 14 15.96 -6.93 14.28
CA GLU A 14 16.73 -6.12 15.23
C GLU A 14 16.63 -4.62 14.92
N ALA A 15 15.42 -4.16 14.59
CA ALA A 15 15.16 -2.82 14.10
C ALA A 15 14.46 -1.96 15.16
N ARG A 16 15.01 -0.78 15.43
CA ARG A 16 14.42 0.23 16.30
C ARG A 16 13.18 0.83 15.63
N ILE A 17 12.09 0.99 16.37
CA ILE A 17 10.90 1.69 15.89
C ILE A 17 11.11 3.19 16.03
N ASP A 18 10.88 3.94 14.95
CA ASP A 18 10.91 5.41 14.97
C ASP A 18 9.56 5.95 15.49
N TYR A 19 9.40 5.91 16.82
CA TYR A 19 8.16 6.37 17.45
C TYR A 19 7.90 7.87 17.26
N GLU A 20 8.92 8.70 17.15
CA GLU A 20 8.78 10.14 16.90
C GLU A 20 8.14 10.38 15.53
N LEU A 21 8.64 9.72 14.50
CA LEU A 21 8.05 9.76 13.16
C LEU A 21 6.60 9.24 13.16
N LEU A 22 6.33 8.12 13.84
CA LEU A 22 4.98 7.56 13.96
C LEU A 22 4.02 8.55 14.61
N GLN A 23 4.38 9.11 15.75
CA GLN A 23 3.57 10.11 16.48
C GLN A 23 3.27 11.33 15.60
N ASN A 24 4.30 11.86 14.92
CA ASN A 24 4.13 12.98 13.99
C ASN A 24 3.14 12.64 12.88
N MET A 25 3.27 11.47 12.25
CA MET A 25 2.38 11.06 11.17
C MET A 25 0.92 10.87 11.64
N PHE A 26 0.69 10.26 12.80
CA PHE A 26 -0.65 10.13 13.37
C PHE A 26 -1.24 11.48 13.81
N TYR A 27 -0.42 12.40 14.31
CA TYR A 27 -0.84 13.76 14.65
C TYR A 27 -1.27 14.53 13.40
N ARG A 28 -0.42 14.57 12.37
CA ARG A 28 -0.72 15.26 11.09
C ARG A 28 -1.95 14.71 10.40
N ARG A 29 -2.22 13.42 10.52
CA ARG A 29 -3.41 12.77 9.98
C ARG A 29 -4.73 13.37 10.51
N LEU A 30 -4.74 14.03 11.67
CA LEU A 30 -5.92 14.69 12.21
C LEU A 30 -6.43 15.82 11.30
N SER A 31 -5.54 16.46 10.53
CA SER A 31 -5.84 17.58 9.64
C SER A 31 -5.51 17.32 8.16
N ASP A 32 -4.75 16.27 7.83
CA ASP A 32 -4.37 15.93 6.47
C ASP A 32 -4.94 14.56 6.03
N GLU A 33 -6.03 14.60 5.27
CA GLU A 33 -6.69 13.38 4.75
C GLU A 33 -5.85 12.59 3.72
N ARG A 34 -4.74 13.17 3.23
CA ARG A 34 -3.81 12.50 2.32
C ARG A 34 -2.98 11.43 3.07
N ILE A 35 -2.85 11.55 4.39
CA ILE A 35 -2.16 10.58 5.22
C ILE A 35 -3.08 9.37 5.46
N LYS A 36 -2.89 8.32 4.66
CA LYS A 36 -3.66 7.08 4.73
C LYS A 36 -2.83 6.00 5.41
N ILE A 37 -3.31 5.50 6.53
CA ILE A 37 -2.70 4.41 7.30
C ILE A 37 -3.70 3.26 7.34
N CYS A 38 -3.24 2.03 7.14
CA CYS A 38 -4.11 0.86 7.14
C CYS A 38 -4.61 0.53 8.56
N LYS A 39 -5.82 -0.02 8.65
CA LYS A 39 -6.45 -0.32 9.95
C LYS A 39 -5.68 -1.36 10.75
N ALA A 40 -5.03 -2.32 10.09
CA ALA A 40 -4.22 -3.33 10.75
C ALA A 40 -3.03 -2.70 11.50
N LEU A 41 -2.40 -1.67 10.93
CA LEU A 41 -1.33 -0.93 11.60
C LEU A 41 -1.85 -0.12 12.80
N GLU A 42 -3.02 0.50 12.69
CA GLU A 42 -3.64 1.18 13.83
C GLU A 42 -3.93 0.22 14.99
N ALA A 43 -4.37 -1.01 14.69
CA ALA A 43 -4.73 -2.01 15.69
C ALA A 43 -3.53 -2.54 16.49
N GLU A 44 -2.30 -2.36 16.01
CA GLU A 44 -1.09 -2.71 16.78
C GLU A 44 -0.93 -1.86 18.05
N PHE A 45 -1.58 -0.70 18.10
CA PHE A 45 -1.56 0.22 19.23
C PHE A 45 -2.79 0.11 20.14
N ASP A 46 -3.70 -0.83 19.88
CA ASP A 46 -4.87 -1.04 20.75
C ASP A 46 -4.42 -1.55 22.14
N ASP A 47 -3.33 -2.33 22.21
CA ASP A 47 -2.68 -2.81 23.44
C ASP A 47 -1.32 -2.10 23.62
N ALA A 48 -1.38 -0.79 23.96
CA ALA A 48 -0.18 0.04 24.12
C ALA A 48 0.60 -0.31 25.39
N GLU A 49 1.88 -0.64 25.26
CA GLU A 49 2.75 -1.11 26.34
C GLU A 49 3.57 0.01 26.99
N ASN A 50 4.01 0.99 26.22
CA ASN A 50 4.86 2.10 26.66
C ASN A 50 4.17 3.47 26.48
N SER A 51 4.87 4.55 26.84
CA SER A 51 4.36 5.93 26.77
C SER A 51 4.12 6.39 25.34
N GLU A 52 5.04 6.08 24.45
CA GLU A 52 5.02 6.44 23.03
C GLU A 52 3.83 5.81 22.33
N GLU A 53 3.59 4.53 22.57
CA GLU A 53 2.43 3.81 22.02
C GLU A 53 1.10 4.35 22.57
N ARG A 54 1.04 4.72 23.85
CA ARG A 54 -0.17 5.34 24.43
C ARG A 54 -0.50 6.67 23.79
N GLU A 55 0.51 7.49 23.43
CA GLU A 55 0.27 8.73 22.70
C GLU A 55 -0.24 8.46 21.28
N ILE A 56 0.31 7.49 20.56
CA ILE A 56 -0.18 7.07 19.25
C ILE A 56 -1.63 6.56 19.36
N GLN A 57 -1.93 5.73 20.36
CA GLN A 57 -3.29 5.24 20.60
C GLN A 57 -4.29 6.38 20.79
N LYS A 58 -3.95 7.42 21.57
CA LYS A 58 -4.81 8.61 21.74
C LYS A 58 -5.05 9.33 20.42
N LEU A 59 -4.02 9.48 19.59
CA LEU A 59 -4.12 10.12 18.27
C LEU A 59 -5.03 9.31 17.33
N ILE A 60 -4.92 7.98 17.33
CA ILE A 60 -5.80 7.09 16.58
C ILE A 60 -7.24 7.24 17.03
N GLN A 61 -7.49 7.25 18.34
CA GLN A 61 -8.84 7.42 18.90
C GLN A 61 -9.43 8.79 18.54
N ALA A 62 -8.63 9.87 18.62
CA ALA A 62 -9.04 11.21 18.24
C ALA A 62 -9.43 11.27 16.75
N TYR A 63 -8.61 10.70 15.87
CA TYR A 63 -8.89 10.61 14.44
C TYR A 63 -10.19 9.83 14.16
N ARG A 64 -10.33 8.64 14.75
CA ARG A 64 -11.54 7.79 14.59
C ARG A 64 -12.81 8.54 15.03
N LYS A 65 -12.75 9.26 16.14
CA LYS A 65 -13.88 10.06 16.66
C LYS A 65 -14.30 11.18 15.72
N VAL A 66 -13.33 11.96 15.24
CA VAL A 66 -13.58 13.06 14.28
C VAL A 66 -14.15 12.50 12.99
N LYS A 67 -13.49 11.49 12.42
CA LYS A 67 -13.88 10.90 11.14
C LYS A 67 -15.24 10.22 11.15
N LEU A 68 -15.60 9.52 12.24
CA LEU A 68 -16.94 8.96 12.41
C LEU A 68 -18.00 10.05 12.39
N LYS A 69 -17.76 11.13 13.13
CA LYS A 69 -18.72 12.25 13.17
C LYS A 69 -18.90 12.90 11.79
N GLU A 70 -17.83 13.10 11.04
CA GLU A 70 -17.89 13.63 9.66
C GLU A 70 -18.71 12.70 8.74
N LEU A 71 -18.45 11.39 8.80
CA LEU A 71 -19.15 10.40 7.98
C LEU A 71 -20.64 10.31 8.35
N GLU A 72 -20.99 10.38 9.63
CA GLU A 72 -22.38 10.36 10.11
C GLU A 72 -23.13 11.63 9.65
N LEU A 73 -22.50 12.80 9.73
CA LEU A 73 -23.08 14.06 9.21
C LEU A 73 -23.27 14.05 7.69
N ASP A 74 -22.28 13.52 6.94
CA ASP A 74 -22.45 13.40 5.49
C ASP A 74 -23.52 12.37 5.12
N LEU A 75 -23.61 11.26 5.87
CA LEU A 75 -24.66 10.26 5.69
C LEU A 75 -26.05 10.89 5.81
N GLU A 76 -26.33 11.62 6.90
CA GLU A 76 -27.60 12.32 7.09
C GLU A 76 -27.91 13.32 5.96
N LYS A 77 -26.89 14.04 5.48
CA LYS A 77 -27.02 14.97 4.34
C LYS A 77 -27.40 14.23 3.07
N GLN A 78 -26.77 13.10 2.78
CA GLN A 78 -27.05 12.31 1.57
C GLN A 78 -28.42 11.61 1.64
N GLU A 79 -28.87 11.17 2.81
CA GLU A 79 -30.23 10.64 3.02
C GLU A 79 -31.31 11.71 2.75
N LYS A 80 -31.11 12.93 3.23
CA LYS A 80 -32.01 14.06 2.91
C LYS A 80 -32.01 14.36 1.43
N ARG A 81 -30.84 14.32 0.75
CA ARG A 81 -30.70 14.53 -0.69
C ARG A 81 -31.41 13.44 -1.49
N LEU A 82 -31.30 12.17 -1.07
CA LEU A 82 -31.96 11.02 -1.68
C LEU A 82 -33.48 11.21 -1.61
N LYS A 83 -33.99 11.48 -0.43
CA LYS A 83 -35.44 11.71 -0.20
C LYS A 83 -35.98 12.84 -1.10
N ALA A 84 -35.29 13.98 -1.17
CA ALA A 84 -35.71 15.11 -2.03
C ALA A 84 -35.69 14.74 -3.52
N ALA A 85 -34.70 13.94 -3.96
CA ALA A 85 -34.64 13.45 -5.34
C ALA A 85 -35.77 12.48 -5.67
N GLU A 86 -36.16 11.61 -4.74
CA GLU A 86 -37.27 10.66 -4.89
C GLU A 86 -38.62 11.38 -4.92
N GLU A 87 -38.85 12.36 -4.06
CA GLU A 87 -40.05 13.22 -4.09
C GLU A 87 -40.17 13.98 -5.40
N ALA A 88 -39.07 14.55 -5.91
CA ALA A 88 -39.05 15.24 -7.19
C ALA A 88 -39.30 14.31 -8.39
N LEU A 89 -38.79 13.07 -8.34
CA LEU A 89 -39.02 12.04 -9.37
C LEU A 89 -40.47 11.56 -9.40
N ALA A 90 -41.15 11.51 -8.24
CA ALA A 90 -42.58 11.18 -8.16
C ALA A 90 -43.45 12.22 -8.85
N LEU A 91 -43.03 13.48 -8.90
CA LEU A 91 -43.72 14.56 -9.60
C LEU A 91 -43.38 14.64 -11.09
N LYS A 92 -42.09 14.47 -11.44
CA LYS A 92 -41.60 14.53 -12.80
C LYS A 92 -40.28 13.78 -12.96
N GLU A 93 -40.24 12.79 -13.82
CA GLU A 93 -39.01 12.12 -14.16
C GLU A 93 -38.12 13.01 -15.04
N THR A 94 -36.89 13.25 -14.57
CA THR A 94 -35.86 13.98 -15.32
C THR A 94 -34.51 13.33 -15.15
N LYS A 95 -33.63 13.45 -16.15
CA LYS A 95 -32.23 12.99 -16.08
C LYS A 95 -31.48 13.58 -14.86
N LYS A 96 -31.80 14.83 -14.51
CA LYS A 96 -31.18 15.49 -13.35
C LYS A 96 -31.53 14.75 -12.05
N PHE A 97 -32.82 14.50 -11.78
CA PHE A 97 -33.24 13.84 -10.54
C PHE A 97 -32.82 12.38 -10.48
N LEU A 98 -32.78 11.67 -11.61
CA LEU A 98 -32.22 10.31 -11.69
C LEU A 98 -30.73 10.30 -11.30
N ASN A 99 -29.96 11.28 -11.80
CA ASN A 99 -28.53 11.39 -11.46
C ASN A 99 -28.33 11.77 -9.99
N GLU A 100 -29.15 12.71 -9.44
CA GLU A 100 -29.13 13.06 -8.01
C GLU A 100 -29.39 11.84 -7.13
N LYS A 101 -30.44 11.05 -7.44
CA LYS A 101 -30.75 9.80 -6.75
C LYS A 101 -29.56 8.84 -6.77
N ARG A 102 -28.99 8.57 -7.95
CA ARG A 102 -27.84 7.69 -8.13
C ARG A 102 -26.63 8.14 -7.30
N ILE A 103 -26.29 9.45 -7.33
CA ILE A 103 -25.16 9.98 -6.58
C ILE A 103 -25.40 9.83 -5.08
N ALA A 104 -26.59 10.22 -4.59
CA ALA A 104 -26.90 10.12 -3.16
C ALA A 104 -26.87 8.66 -2.68
N THR A 105 -27.47 7.73 -3.42
CA THR A 105 -27.44 6.29 -3.10
C THR A 105 -26.01 5.77 -2.98
N ASN A 106 -25.14 6.07 -3.97
CA ASN A 106 -23.74 5.63 -3.93
C ASN A 106 -22.98 6.20 -2.73
N HIS A 107 -23.24 7.47 -2.35
CA HIS A 107 -22.62 8.07 -1.16
C HIS A 107 -23.11 7.43 0.14
N ILE A 108 -24.41 7.15 0.25
CA ILE A 108 -25.00 6.47 1.42
C ILE A 108 -24.37 5.10 1.60
N GLU A 109 -24.32 4.26 0.55
CA GLU A 109 -23.70 2.94 0.59
C GLU A 109 -22.23 3.02 1.03
N LYS A 110 -21.46 3.92 0.42
CA LYS A 110 -20.05 4.12 0.72
C LYS A 110 -19.82 4.59 2.16
N ASN A 111 -20.59 5.56 2.66
CA ASN A 111 -20.46 6.08 4.02
C ASN A 111 -20.88 5.02 5.05
N THR A 112 -21.98 4.31 4.80
CA THR A 112 -22.44 3.20 5.67
C THR A 112 -21.37 2.11 5.77
N ALA A 113 -20.77 1.70 4.65
CA ALA A 113 -19.70 0.71 4.65
C ALA A 113 -18.46 1.21 5.43
N ARG A 114 -18.08 2.49 5.27
CA ARG A 114 -16.97 3.09 6.01
C ARG A 114 -17.22 3.17 7.51
N ILE A 115 -18.40 3.64 7.92
CA ILE A 115 -18.80 3.70 9.33
C ILE A 115 -18.77 2.30 9.94
N LYS A 116 -19.36 1.30 9.27
CA LYS A 116 -19.32 -0.10 9.71
C LYS A 116 -17.87 -0.61 9.82
N GLY A 117 -17.02 -0.30 8.85
CA GLY A 117 -15.61 -0.66 8.86
C GLY A 117 -14.84 -0.04 10.03
N MET A 118 -15.10 1.24 10.35
CA MET A 118 -14.45 1.92 11.48
C MET A 118 -14.92 1.42 12.84
N LYS A 119 -16.21 1.06 12.97
CA LYS A 119 -16.81 0.55 14.23
C LYS A 119 -16.49 -0.93 14.50
N ARG A 120 -16.08 -1.68 13.47
CA ARG A 120 -15.72 -3.09 13.58
C ARG A 120 -14.41 -3.26 14.37
N SER A 121 -14.39 -4.13 15.37
CA SER A 121 -13.20 -4.50 16.15
C SER A 121 -12.35 -5.55 15.45
N GLU A 122 -12.97 -6.54 14.82
CA GLU A 122 -12.26 -7.61 14.14
C GLU A 122 -11.60 -7.11 12.85
N LEU A 123 -10.35 -7.53 12.61
CA LEU A 123 -9.63 -7.27 11.37
C LEU A 123 -10.08 -8.26 10.29
N ILE A 124 -10.21 -7.75 9.07
CA ILE A 124 -10.43 -8.57 7.87
C ILE A 124 -9.23 -8.42 6.92
N PRO A 125 -9.02 -9.33 5.97
CA PRO A 125 -7.85 -9.31 5.09
C PRO A 125 -7.59 -7.98 4.39
N THR A 126 -8.63 -7.24 4.02
CA THR A 126 -8.48 -5.93 3.36
C THR A 126 -7.94 -4.83 4.28
N ASP A 127 -8.03 -4.98 5.61
CA ASP A 127 -7.53 -3.99 6.57
C ASP A 127 -6.01 -3.89 6.61
N SER A 128 -5.30 -4.91 6.13
CA SER A 128 -3.85 -4.97 6.05
C SER A 128 -3.30 -4.72 4.63
N ARG A 129 -4.17 -4.37 3.66
CA ARG A 129 -3.71 -4.06 2.30
C ARG A 129 -3.10 -2.67 2.25
N VAL A 130 -1.92 -2.58 1.63
CA VAL A 130 -1.24 -1.32 1.32
C VAL A 130 -1.50 -0.99 -0.14
N PHE A 131 -2.11 0.15 -0.39
CA PHE A 131 -2.35 0.68 -1.72
C PHE A 131 -1.36 1.81 -2.02
N PRO A 132 -1.10 2.14 -3.29
CA PRO A 132 -0.40 3.37 -3.61
C PRO A 132 -0.96 4.58 -2.84
N MET A 133 -0.11 5.47 -2.37
CA MET A 133 -0.40 6.61 -1.48
C MET A 133 -0.76 6.24 -0.03
N THR A 134 -0.71 4.97 0.36
CA THR A 134 -0.87 4.54 1.76
C THR A 134 0.51 4.48 2.43
N TYR A 135 0.57 4.83 3.70
CA TYR A 135 1.78 4.70 4.50
C TYR A 135 1.92 3.29 5.06
N ALA A 136 3.13 2.75 4.96
CA ALA A 136 3.49 1.42 5.41
C ALA A 136 4.88 1.44 6.07
N PRO A 137 5.19 0.52 6.98
CA PRO A 137 6.52 0.40 7.57
C PRO A 137 7.50 -0.14 6.53
N ILE A 138 8.66 0.51 6.45
CA ILE A 138 9.86 0.03 5.76
C ILE A 138 10.99 -0.08 6.76
N ILE A 139 11.96 -0.95 6.51
CA ILE A 139 13.19 -1.08 7.29
C ILE A 139 14.31 -0.44 6.47
N VAL A 140 15.03 0.47 7.09
CA VAL A 140 16.16 1.22 6.51
C VAL A 140 17.33 1.20 7.48
N ARG A 141 18.54 1.55 7.02
CA ARG A 141 19.73 1.72 7.87
C ARG A 141 19.97 3.19 8.17
N GLU A 142 20.13 3.52 9.43
CA GLU A 142 20.54 4.86 9.90
C GLU A 142 21.54 4.74 11.06
N ASN A 143 22.69 5.41 10.93
CA ASN A 143 23.73 5.40 11.96
C ASN A 143 24.12 3.97 12.43
N ASP A 144 24.27 3.06 11.48
CA ASP A 144 24.60 1.64 11.71
C ASP A 144 23.53 0.82 12.44
N GLU A 145 22.32 1.36 12.58
CA GLU A 145 21.16 0.67 13.16
C GLU A 145 20.05 0.45 12.12
N ASN A 146 19.36 -0.66 12.23
CA ASN A 146 18.14 -0.88 11.46
C ASN A 146 17.00 -0.10 12.12
N VAL A 147 16.26 0.66 11.31
CA VAL A 147 15.16 1.52 11.78
C VAL A 147 13.91 1.26 10.99
N ILE A 148 12.79 1.06 11.69
CA ILE A 148 11.47 0.99 11.08
C ILE A 148 10.92 2.40 10.94
N LYS A 149 10.68 2.81 9.69
CA LYS A 149 10.08 4.09 9.34
C LYS A 149 8.73 3.91 8.68
N LEU A 150 7.80 4.80 9.00
CA LEU A 150 6.52 4.87 8.30
C LEU A 150 6.69 5.70 7.02
N ALA A 151 6.60 5.07 5.86
CA ALA A 151 6.83 5.69 4.56
C ALA A 151 5.62 5.53 3.62
N ARG A 152 5.38 6.52 2.77
CA ARG A 152 4.31 6.49 1.77
C ARG A 152 4.70 5.60 0.59
N TYR A 153 3.86 4.63 0.27
CA TYR A 153 4.02 3.78 -0.92
C TYR A 153 3.66 4.54 -2.19
N HIS A 154 4.53 5.36 -2.64
CA HIS A 154 4.60 6.17 -3.85
C HIS A 154 5.74 7.15 -3.66
N CYS A 155 6.89 6.86 -4.23
CA CYS A 155 8.13 7.58 -3.98
C CYS A 155 8.09 8.98 -4.59
N ARG A 156 8.44 9.97 -3.77
CA ARG A 156 8.74 11.34 -4.20
C ARG A 156 10.16 11.65 -3.77
N PRO A 157 11.14 11.63 -4.70
CA PRO A 157 12.50 12.04 -4.39
C PRO A 157 12.57 13.49 -3.86
N ALA A 158 13.54 13.77 -2.99
CA ALA A 158 13.67 15.06 -2.31
C ALA A 158 13.77 16.26 -3.26
N ASP A 159 14.40 16.07 -4.42
CA ASP A 159 14.60 17.11 -5.46
C ASP A 159 13.38 17.33 -6.37
N LYS A 160 12.30 16.55 -6.22
CA LYS A 160 11.14 16.62 -7.11
C LYS A 160 10.00 17.44 -6.51
N PRO A 161 9.27 18.22 -7.35
CA PRO A 161 8.14 19.00 -6.89
C PRO A 161 6.92 18.09 -6.57
N GLU A 162 5.99 18.59 -5.75
CA GLU A 162 4.76 17.88 -5.39
C GLU A 162 3.91 17.46 -6.60
N SER A 163 3.94 18.25 -7.68
CA SER A 163 3.19 17.95 -8.91
C SER A 163 3.57 16.63 -9.57
N ILE A 164 4.70 16.03 -9.19
CA ILE A 164 5.13 14.74 -9.74
C ILE A 164 4.18 13.61 -9.39
N ASP A 165 3.52 13.66 -8.23
CA ASP A 165 2.56 12.66 -7.79
C ASP A 165 1.34 12.57 -8.72
N ILE A 166 0.96 13.71 -9.33
CA ILE A 166 -0.16 13.79 -10.29
C ILE A 166 0.32 13.39 -11.69
N LYS A 167 1.54 13.80 -12.04
CA LYS A 167 2.10 13.58 -13.38
C LYS A 167 2.46 12.11 -13.65
N TYR A 168 2.88 11.38 -12.62
CA TYR A 168 3.35 10.00 -12.75
C TYR A 168 2.66 9.07 -11.75
N ASN A 169 1.64 8.35 -12.20
CA ASN A 169 0.85 7.45 -11.36
C ASN A 169 1.59 6.17 -10.91
N GLY A 170 2.75 5.85 -11.50
CA GLY A 170 3.48 4.59 -11.29
C GLY A 170 4.68 4.66 -10.36
N LEU A 171 4.86 5.75 -9.61
CA LEU A 171 6.04 5.95 -8.75
C LEU A 171 6.04 5.08 -7.47
N TYR A 172 5.11 4.15 -7.35
CA TYR A 172 5.13 3.12 -6.31
C TYR A 172 6.01 1.91 -6.70
N ASN A 173 6.37 1.76 -7.99
CA ASN A 173 7.28 0.73 -8.46
C ASN A 173 8.48 1.35 -9.19
N ALA A 174 9.68 0.90 -8.87
CA ALA A 174 10.93 1.22 -9.56
C ALA A 174 11.38 -0.01 -10.36
N ARG A 175 11.36 0.11 -11.68
CA ARG A 175 11.83 -0.98 -12.54
C ARG A 175 13.35 -1.10 -12.47
N ARG A 176 13.85 -2.32 -12.35
CA ARG A 176 15.27 -2.60 -12.34
C ARG A 176 15.99 -2.08 -13.58
N ASP A 177 15.42 -2.27 -14.77
CA ASP A 177 15.98 -1.81 -16.05
C ASP A 177 16.04 -0.28 -16.17
N ASN A 178 15.40 0.46 -15.27
CA ASN A 178 15.33 1.91 -15.23
C ASN A 178 16.09 2.57 -14.06
N LEU A 179 16.81 1.81 -13.23
CA LEU A 179 17.48 2.36 -12.03
C LEU A 179 18.60 3.36 -12.39
N GLY A 180 19.16 3.27 -13.58
CA GLY A 180 20.17 4.22 -14.08
C GLY A 180 19.62 5.55 -14.59
N ASN A 181 18.29 5.73 -14.72
CA ASN A 181 17.72 6.97 -15.22
C ASN A 181 17.78 8.10 -14.16
N ALA A 182 17.57 9.35 -14.61
CA ALA A 182 17.68 10.55 -13.77
C ALA A 182 16.67 10.59 -12.60
N PHE A 183 15.69 9.71 -12.55
CA PHE A 183 14.73 9.66 -11.46
C PHE A 183 15.21 8.77 -10.30
N TRP A 184 15.79 7.60 -10.59
CA TRP A 184 16.16 6.59 -9.60
C TRP A 184 17.64 6.52 -9.27
N ARG A 185 18.52 7.02 -10.20
CA ARG A 185 19.98 6.86 -10.07
C ARG A 185 20.57 7.48 -8.80
N ASP A 186 19.92 8.53 -8.27
CA ASP A 186 20.39 9.24 -7.09
C ASP A 186 19.87 8.57 -5.78
N LEU A 187 18.95 7.61 -5.93
CA LEU A 187 18.46 6.75 -4.83
C LEU A 187 19.15 5.39 -4.86
N PHE A 188 19.34 4.79 -6.05
CA PHE A 188 20.01 3.51 -6.20
C PHE A 188 21.50 3.61 -5.87
N GLY A 189 21.93 2.84 -4.87
CA GLY A 189 23.26 2.93 -4.28
C GLY A 189 23.39 3.86 -3.08
N HIS A 190 22.27 4.49 -2.63
CA HIS A 190 22.28 5.47 -1.54
C HIS A 190 21.11 5.34 -0.57
N LYS A 191 19.91 5.06 -1.05
CA LYS A 191 18.65 5.11 -0.27
C LYS A 191 17.90 3.79 -0.42
N HIS A 192 18.42 2.76 0.21
CA HIS A 192 17.89 1.40 0.16
C HIS A 192 17.13 1.04 1.43
N GLY A 193 16.07 0.28 1.25
CA GLY A 193 15.29 -0.30 2.32
C GLY A 193 14.60 -1.57 1.85
N PHE A 194 13.90 -2.21 2.76
CA PHE A 194 12.98 -3.27 2.40
C PHE A 194 11.71 -3.19 3.23
N PHE A 195 10.65 -3.82 2.75
CA PHE A 195 9.42 -3.98 3.50
C PHE A 195 8.94 -5.43 3.41
N VAL A 196 8.15 -5.84 4.40
CA VAL A 196 7.76 -7.24 4.54
C VAL A 196 6.29 -7.41 4.19
N VAL A 197 5.98 -8.36 3.30
CA VAL A 197 4.61 -8.69 2.90
C VAL A 197 4.43 -10.21 2.84
N GLN A 198 3.19 -10.68 3.01
CA GLN A 198 2.82 -12.10 2.85
C GLN A 198 2.19 -12.38 1.48
N SER A 199 1.73 -11.37 0.80
CA SER A 199 1.16 -11.47 -0.54
C SER A 199 1.16 -10.11 -1.22
N PHE A 200 1.12 -10.10 -2.53
CA PHE A 200 0.98 -8.88 -3.33
C PHE A 200 -0.19 -9.02 -4.31
N TYR A 201 -0.60 -7.89 -4.87
CA TYR A 201 -1.78 -7.81 -5.73
C TYR A 201 -1.41 -7.07 -7.00
N GLU A 202 -1.83 -7.62 -8.14
CA GLU A 202 -1.59 -7.00 -9.44
C GLU A 202 -2.90 -6.86 -10.22
N ASN A 203 -2.95 -5.80 -11.02
CA ASN A 203 -4.06 -5.58 -11.95
C ASN A 203 -3.71 -6.21 -13.29
N VAL A 204 -4.58 -7.09 -13.76
CA VAL A 204 -4.42 -7.78 -15.02
C VAL A 204 -5.69 -7.55 -15.87
N SER A 205 -5.53 -7.28 -17.17
CA SER A 205 -6.66 -7.25 -18.10
C SER A 205 -7.35 -8.62 -18.11
N SER A 206 -8.70 -8.61 -18.12
CA SER A 206 -9.45 -9.87 -18.21
C SER A 206 -9.20 -10.62 -19.52
N LEU A 207 -8.81 -9.92 -20.59
CA LEU A 207 -8.43 -10.52 -21.87
C LEU A 207 -7.09 -11.23 -21.75
N ASP A 208 -6.07 -10.58 -21.17
CA ASP A 208 -4.74 -11.17 -20.96
C ASP A 208 -4.82 -12.38 -20.03
N TYR A 209 -5.61 -12.28 -18.96
CA TYR A 209 -5.85 -13.40 -18.05
C TYR A 209 -6.52 -14.58 -18.74
N LYS A 210 -7.51 -14.36 -19.63
CA LYS A 210 -8.17 -15.41 -20.42
C LYS A 210 -7.22 -16.08 -21.39
N VAL A 211 -6.43 -15.30 -22.12
CA VAL A 211 -5.43 -15.80 -23.08
C VAL A 211 -4.41 -16.68 -22.33
N ALA A 212 -3.88 -16.17 -21.24
CA ALA A 212 -2.92 -16.88 -20.39
C ALA A 212 -3.54 -18.17 -19.78
N SER A 213 -4.81 -18.14 -19.35
CA SER A 213 -5.50 -19.29 -18.77
C SER A 213 -5.84 -20.37 -19.80
N ALA A 214 -6.12 -20.00 -21.05
CA ALA A 214 -6.43 -20.93 -22.13
C ALA A 214 -5.24 -21.84 -22.50
N THR A 215 -4.02 -21.44 -22.17
CA THR A 215 -2.79 -22.21 -22.41
C THR A 215 -2.43 -23.17 -21.28
N ARG A 216 -3.23 -23.21 -20.19
CA ARG A 216 -2.98 -24.07 -19.02
C ARG A 216 -3.72 -25.40 -19.08
N PRO A 217 -3.07 -26.53 -18.73
CA PRO A 217 -3.78 -27.73 -18.30
C PRO A 217 -4.24 -27.53 -16.83
N GLN A 218 -5.55 -27.37 -16.67
CA GLN A 218 -6.27 -27.32 -15.37
C GLN A 218 -5.84 -26.24 -14.36
N ALA A 219 -6.44 -25.05 -14.43
CA ALA A 219 -6.50 -24.12 -13.33
C ALA A 219 -7.90 -24.16 -12.69
N SER A 220 -7.95 -24.53 -11.41
CA SER A 220 -9.18 -24.59 -10.62
C SER A 220 -9.53 -23.22 -10.03
N SER A 221 -9.83 -22.21 -10.85
CA SER A 221 -10.45 -20.98 -10.35
C SER A 221 -11.92 -20.97 -10.74
N SER A 222 -12.81 -21.09 -9.75
CA SER A 222 -14.27 -21.07 -9.93
C SER A 222 -14.85 -19.66 -10.13
N ALA A 223 -14.03 -18.62 -10.16
CA ALA A 223 -14.50 -17.25 -10.37
C ALA A 223 -14.81 -17.01 -11.85
N ALA A 224 -16.03 -16.60 -12.13
CA ALA A 224 -16.46 -16.25 -13.50
C ALA A 224 -15.70 -15.01 -13.98
N ILE A 225 -14.94 -15.15 -15.09
CA ILE A 225 -14.23 -14.04 -15.71
C ILE A 225 -15.25 -13.16 -16.44
N PRO A 226 -15.29 -11.83 -16.21
CA PRO A 226 -16.20 -10.94 -16.89
C PRO A 226 -16.12 -11.05 -18.42
N PRO A 227 -17.25 -10.94 -19.15
CA PRO A 227 -17.25 -11.01 -20.60
C PRO A 227 -16.60 -9.79 -21.27
N GLU A 228 -16.64 -8.63 -20.61
CA GLU A 228 -16.03 -7.37 -21.06
C GLU A 228 -14.59 -7.25 -20.57
N ASP A 229 -13.77 -6.47 -21.28
CA ASP A 229 -12.40 -6.18 -20.82
C ASP A 229 -12.45 -5.30 -19.55
N LYS A 230 -12.14 -5.92 -18.43
CA LYS A 230 -12.05 -5.27 -17.10
C LYS A 230 -10.75 -5.64 -16.44
N ASN A 231 -10.25 -4.75 -15.62
CA ASN A 231 -9.12 -5.07 -14.75
C ASN A 231 -9.56 -6.06 -13.67
N LEU A 232 -8.88 -7.18 -13.62
CA LEU A 232 -8.98 -8.18 -12.56
C LEU A 232 -7.88 -7.92 -11.55
N ILE A 233 -8.19 -8.09 -10.27
CA ILE A 233 -7.19 -8.05 -9.22
C ILE A 233 -6.79 -9.50 -8.94
N VAL A 234 -5.51 -9.80 -9.16
CA VAL A 234 -4.92 -11.11 -8.87
C VAL A 234 -4.07 -10.98 -7.62
N GLN A 235 -4.36 -11.80 -6.62
CA GLN A 235 -3.53 -11.92 -5.41
C GLN A 235 -2.54 -13.06 -5.62
N PHE A 236 -1.27 -12.78 -5.35
CA PHE A 236 -0.18 -13.76 -5.35
C PHE A 236 0.30 -13.99 -3.92
N THR A 237 0.40 -15.26 -3.53
CA THR A 237 0.88 -15.68 -2.21
C THR A 237 1.97 -16.74 -2.40
N PRO A 238 3.15 -16.62 -1.76
CA PRO A 238 4.17 -17.67 -1.85
C PRO A 238 3.67 -18.95 -1.19
N LYS A 239 3.93 -20.09 -1.81
CA LYS A 239 3.64 -21.39 -1.20
C LYS A 239 4.37 -21.51 0.14
N GLY A 240 3.67 -22.01 1.16
CA GLY A 240 4.22 -22.13 2.51
C GLY A 240 4.06 -20.88 3.38
N ASN A 241 3.34 -19.85 2.91
CA ASN A 241 3.08 -18.60 3.66
C ASN A 241 4.34 -17.93 4.21
N HIS A 242 5.40 -17.88 3.41
CA HIS A 242 6.63 -17.17 3.75
C HIS A 242 6.44 -15.65 3.66
N ASP A 243 7.08 -14.92 4.57
CA ASP A 243 7.21 -13.48 4.48
C ASP A 243 8.16 -13.12 3.31
N LEU A 244 7.72 -12.23 2.43
CA LEU A 244 8.53 -11.69 1.34
C LEU A 244 9.21 -10.39 1.82
N LYS A 245 10.52 -10.31 1.75
CA LYS A 245 11.34 -9.14 2.07
C LYS A 245 11.60 -8.36 0.78
N ILE A 246 10.73 -7.41 0.46
CA ILE A 246 10.73 -6.74 -0.83
C ILE A 246 11.70 -5.57 -0.83
N ALA A 247 12.67 -5.58 -1.75
CA ALA A 247 13.60 -4.49 -1.96
C ALA A 247 12.86 -3.20 -2.34
N CYS A 248 13.25 -2.07 -1.75
CA CYS A 248 12.71 -0.78 -2.11
C CYS A 248 13.78 0.31 -2.11
N LEU A 249 13.52 1.37 -2.88
CA LEU A 249 14.20 2.65 -2.77
C LEU A 249 13.31 3.61 -2.01
N TYR A 250 13.90 4.45 -1.16
CA TYR A 250 13.15 5.45 -0.39
C TYR A 250 13.80 6.82 -0.46
N ASP A 251 13.06 7.84 -0.08
CA ASP A 251 13.62 9.17 0.17
C ASP A 251 12.78 9.93 1.18
N LEU A 252 13.39 10.96 1.78
CA LEU A 252 12.72 11.95 2.63
C LEU A 252 12.46 13.20 1.82
N TRP A 253 11.19 13.49 1.55
CA TRP A 253 10.76 14.72 0.89
C TRP A 253 10.32 15.76 1.92
N GLY A 254 10.56 17.06 1.60
CA GLY A 254 10.24 18.18 2.49
C GLY A 254 11.44 18.66 3.29
N THR A 255 11.34 19.86 3.86
CA THR A 255 12.42 20.53 4.55
C THR A 255 12.14 20.84 6.02
N SER A 256 10.87 20.72 6.43
CA SER A 256 10.46 20.93 7.83
C SER A 256 9.77 19.69 8.39
N PRO A 257 9.78 19.49 9.71
CA PRO A 257 9.09 18.38 10.36
C PRO A 257 7.57 18.37 10.06
N GLU A 258 6.98 19.53 9.77
CA GLU A 258 5.55 19.69 9.54
C GLU A 258 5.11 19.20 8.16
N ASP A 259 5.97 19.29 7.15
CA ASP A 259 5.65 18.93 5.77
C ASP A 259 6.45 17.74 5.23
N SER A 260 7.56 17.37 5.88
CA SER A 260 8.39 16.27 5.46
C SER A 260 7.73 14.90 5.68
N PHE A 261 8.02 13.96 4.79
CA PHE A 261 7.60 12.56 4.92
C PHE A 261 8.52 11.63 4.14
N TYR A 262 8.68 10.43 4.66
CA TYR A 262 9.34 9.37 3.93
C TYR A 262 8.40 8.77 2.86
N SER A 263 8.98 8.41 1.73
CA SER A 263 8.26 7.76 0.65
C SER A 263 9.14 6.69 0.00
N PHE A 264 8.52 5.64 -0.56
CA PHE A 264 9.25 4.53 -1.14
C PHE A 264 8.59 3.97 -2.39
N ALA A 265 9.39 3.26 -3.19
CA ALA A 265 8.96 2.46 -4.33
C ALA A 265 9.51 1.03 -4.21
N ALA A 266 8.67 0.04 -4.47
CA ALA A 266 9.09 -1.35 -4.57
C ALA A 266 9.96 -1.56 -5.83
N LEU A 267 11.02 -2.36 -5.71
CA LEU A 267 11.78 -2.77 -6.89
C LEU A 267 11.07 -3.91 -7.61
N THR A 268 11.04 -3.81 -8.93
CA THR A 268 10.41 -4.83 -9.80
C THR A 268 11.34 -5.24 -10.92
N HIS A 269 11.22 -6.49 -11.36
CA HIS A 269 11.92 -7.07 -12.47
C HIS A 269 10.97 -7.85 -13.41
N GLU A 270 11.53 -8.52 -14.43
CA GLU A 270 10.77 -9.39 -15.31
C GLU A 270 10.05 -10.50 -14.51
N PRO A 271 8.81 -10.87 -14.91
CA PRO A 271 8.02 -11.84 -14.19
C PRO A 271 8.56 -13.27 -14.38
N THR A 272 8.37 -14.13 -13.39
CA THR A 272 8.57 -15.57 -13.56
C THR A 272 7.51 -16.16 -14.50
N PRO A 273 7.74 -17.38 -15.05
CA PRO A 273 6.76 -17.99 -15.96
C PRO A 273 5.37 -18.12 -15.37
N GLU A 274 5.23 -18.42 -14.08
CA GLU A 274 3.94 -18.52 -13.40
C GLU A 274 3.22 -17.19 -13.24
N ILE A 275 3.95 -16.08 -13.07
CA ILE A 275 3.36 -14.73 -13.04
C ILE A 275 2.96 -14.30 -14.45
N SER A 276 3.85 -14.47 -15.44
CA SER A 276 3.54 -14.18 -16.85
C SER A 276 2.29 -14.92 -17.35
N GLN A 277 2.08 -16.16 -16.88
CA GLN A 277 0.90 -16.95 -17.18
C GLN A 277 -0.41 -16.36 -16.64
N THR A 278 -0.39 -15.34 -15.81
CA THR A 278 -1.58 -14.59 -15.40
C THR A 278 -1.85 -13.39 -16.30
N GLY A 279 -0.95 -13.07 -17.24
CA GLY A 279 -0.98 -11.88 -18.08
C GLY A 279 -0.32 -10.66 -17.44
N HIS A 280 0.37 -10.84 -16.29
CA HIS A 280 1.11 -9.75 -15.67
C HIS A 280 2.58 -9.73 -16.14
N ASP A 281 3.13 -8.53 -16.33
CA ASP A 281 4.43 -8.30 -16.99
C ASP A 281 5.59 -7.99 -16.01
N ARG A 282 5.37 -8.13 -14.70
CA ARG A 282 6.36 -7.80 -13.67
C ARG A 282 6.23 -8.63 -12.41
N LEU A 283 7.33 -8.65 -11.64
CA LEU A 283 7.38 -9.25 -10.30
C LEU A 283 8.18 -8.33 -9.37
N ILE A 284 7.73 -8.22 -8.13
CA ILE A 284 8.47 -7.57 -7.05
C ILE A 284 9.73 -8.38 -6.71
N ILE A 285 10.83 -7.72 -6.36
CA ILE A 285 12.11 -8.35 -6.03
C ILE A 285 12.13 -8.68 -4.54
N ALA A 286 12.06 -9.97 -4.20
CA ALA A 286 12.23 -10.45 -2.83
C ALA A 286 13.72 -10.69 -2.54
N LEU A 287 14.23 -10.16 -1.44
CA LEU A 287 15.61 -10.31 -0.99
C LEU A 287 15.77 -11.63 -0.20
N LYS A 288 16.89 -12.31 -0.40
CA LYS A 288 17.36 -13.39 0.47
C LYS A 288 17.82 -12.82 1.82
N ASP A 289 17.77 -13.62 2.88
CA ASP A 289 18.19 -13.19 4.22
C ASP A 289 19.65 -12.73 4.25
N GLU A 290 20.55 -13.43 3.56
CA GLU A 290 21.98 -13.09 3.46
C GLU A 290 22.24 -11.76 2.73
N ASN A 291 21.29 -11.28 1.94
CA ASN A 291 21.41 -10.04 1.17
C ASN A 291 20.81 -8.81 1.88
N LEU A 292 20.15 -8.99 3.05
CA LEU A 292 19.49 -7.86 3.74
C LEU A 292 20.49 -6.83 4.24
N GLU A 293 21.54 -7.25 4.95
CA GLU A 293 22.58 -6.35 5.48
C GLU A 293 23.37 -5.62 4.36
N PRO A 294 23.90 -6.31 3.34
CA PRO A 294 24.52 -5.64 2.20
C PRO A 294 23.58 -4.67 1.48
N TRP A 295 22.29 -5.04 1.33
CA TRP A 295 21.30 -4.18 0.69
C TRP A 295 21.00 -2.91 1.50
N LEU A 296 20.97 -2.99 2.82
CA LEU A 296 20.73 -1.85 3.72
C LEU A 296 21.96 -0.94 3.89
N SER A 297 23.15 -1.39 3.48
CA SER A 297 24.41 -0.64 3.57
C SER A 297 25.00 -0.35 2.17
N PRO A 298 24.25 0.31 1.27
CA PRO A 298 24.65 0.46 -0.13
C PRO A 298 25.94 1.29 -0.29
N GLU A 299 26.31 2.12 0.66
CA GLU A 299 27.54 2.91 0.67
C GLU A 299 28.80 2.04 0.82
N GLN A 300 28.67 0.80 1.31
CA GLN A 300 29.73 -0.18 1.45
C GLN A 300 29.87 -1.09 0.22
N MET A 301 28.98 -0.93 -0.76
CA MET A 301 28.85 -1.79 -1.92
C MET A 301 29.15 -1.04 -3.22
N THR A 302 29.68 -1.73 -4.20
CA THR A 302 29.72 -1.24 -5.58
C THR A 302 28.35 -1.42 -6.25
N LYS A 303 28.08 -0.63 -7.29
CA LYS A 303 26.85 -0.81 -8.09
C LYS A 303 26.72 -2.22 -8.66
N VAL A 304 27.84 -2.83 -9.06
CA VAL A 304 27.85 -4.20 -9.61
C VAL A 304 27.41 -5.22 -8.55
N GLU A 305 27.87 -5.06 -7.31
CA GLU A 305 27.46 -5.93 -6.21
C GLU A 305 25.98 -5.75 -5.85
N LEU A 306 25.50 -4.49 -5.86
CA LEU A 306 24.07 -4.20 -5.64
C LEU A 306 23.18 -4.77 -6.75
N GLU A 307 23.63 -4.69 -8.00
CA GLU A 307 22.94 -5.32 -9.12
C GLU A 307 22.97 -6.84 -9.02
N ALA A 308 24.05 -7.44 -8.54
CA ALA A 308 24.15 -8.89 -8.31
C ALA A 308 23.15 -9.37 -7.24
N ILE A 309 22.88 -8.58 -6.18
CA ILE A 309 21.82 -8.87 -5.21
C ILE A 309 20.45 -8.92 -5.90
N LEU A 310 20.18 -7.99 -6.80
CA LEU A 310 18.91 -7.96 -7.55
C LEU A 310 18.81 -9.05 -8.62
N ASP A 311 19.96 -9.61 -9.09
CA ASP A 311 20.03 -10.74 -10.02
C ASP A 311 19.78 -12.08 -9.35
N ASP A 312 19.92 -12.13 -8.02
CA ASP A 312 19.78 -13.34 -7.22
C ASP A 312 18.66 -13.17 -6.16
N PRO A 313 17.41 -12.90 -6.57
CA PRO A 313 16.29 -12.74 -5.66
C PRO A 313 15.94 -14.06 -4.96
N GLU A 314 15.22 -13.95 -3.84
CA GLU A 314 14.62 -15.13 -3.22
C GLU A 314 13.50 -15.67 -4.13
N HIS A 315 13.66 -16.88 -4.63
CA HIS A 315 12.69 -17.50 -5.53
C HIS A 315 11.57 -18.19 -4.77
N HIS A 316 10.35 -17.80 -5.09
CA HIS A 316 9.13 -18.42 -4.56
C HIS A 316 8.26 -18.95 -5.69
N ILE A 317 7.59 -20.07 -5.42
CA ILE A 317 6.46 -20.50 -6.25
C ILE A 317 5.21 -19.83 -5.68
N TYR A 318 4.47 -19.14 -6.54
CA TYR A 318 3.28 -18.40 -6.13
C TYR A 318 1.99 -19.16 -6.43
N GLU A 319 1.10 -19.18 -5.45
CA GLU A 319 -0.31 -19.45 -5.68
C GLU A 319 -1.04 -18.14 -5.98
N HIS A 320 -2.05 -18.18 -6.84
CA HIS A 320 -2.79 -16.98 -7.15
C HIS A 320 -4.29 -17.23 -7.14
N VAL A 321 -5.04 -16.18 -6.74
CA VAL A 321 -6.50 -16.17 -6.73
C VAL A 321 -7.01 -14.83 -7.25
N LEU A 322 -8.16 -14.84 -7.89
CA LEU A 322 -8.89 -13.60 -8.20
C LEU A 322 -9.48 -13.04 -6.90
N SER A 323 -9.24 -11.73 -6.66
CA SER A 323 -9.59 -11.04 -5.42
C SER A 323 -10.74 -10.03 -5.63
#